data_70928e772783a815a15e30b36125fc0e
#
_entry.id   70928e772783a815a15e30b36125fc0e
#
_cell.length_a   1.000
_cell.length_b   1.000
_cell.length_c   1.000
_cell.angle_alpha   90.00
_cell.angle_beta   90.00
_cell.angle_gamma   90.00
#
_symmetry.space_group_name_H-M   'P 1'
#
loop_
_entity.id
_entity.type
_entity.pdbx_description
1 polymer ?
#
loop_
_entity_poly.entity_id
_entity_poly.type
_entity_poly.pdbx_seq_one_letter_code
_entity_poly.pdbx_strand_id
1 'polypeptide(L)'
;MEHAGITLSIIIPVYNVMAYLRPCLDGLLNQTCPAGFSYEVLLADDGSTDGSGAVCEEYAKAFRQVRVLHRENGGQSAARNQAIRAAEGAWLAFVDSDDLVRPEFLAALAGELKDGRDVVLYNSYSTRDETIRAPFRAAQFADGLDEYLRRCIVEYPFVTAPWRYAVRRQFLMEQGLWFHEGIYHEDCEWCPKVLARAKTAAVCEQALYVYRDAPEQGRDSTCMNPARWAKRLDGFGQVVPALKAEAAAFANDPVRRGFLLRSAALAWQQRLILAAAAGKLAEIAREETANRDLLAYTPKRFGLCLRLAGLRGGTQLYRKLWGEH
;
A
#
# COMPACT_ATOMS: atom_id res chain seq x y z
N MET A 1 -35.39 -4.81 15.39
CA MET A 1 -34.38 -5.27 14.45
C MET A 1 -33.30 -4.20 14.51
N GLU A 2 -32.22 -4.48 15.22
CA GLU A 2 -31.02 -3.61 15.19
C GLU A 2 -30.58 -3.54 13.74
N HIS A 3 -30.41 -2.34 13.21
CA HIS A 3 -29.72 -2.13 11.95
C HIS A 3 -28.28 -2.59 12.18
N ALA A 4 -27.96 -3.81 11.78
CA ALA A 4 -26.58 -4.26 11.72
C ALA A 4 -25.88 -3.27 10.78
N GLY A 5 -24.94 -2.48 11.31
CA GLY A 5 -24.21 -1.49 10.54
C GLY A 5 -23.42 -2.17 9.42
N ILE A 6 -22.92 -1.38 8.46
CA ILE A 6 -22.07 -1.89 7.36
C ILE A 6 -20.80 -2.48 7.97
N THR A 7 -20.48 -3.73 7.61
CA THR A 7 -19.29 -4.43 8.10
C THR A 7 -18.02 -3.96 7.41
N LEU A 8 -18.05 -3.82 6.06
CA LEU A 8 -16.88 -3.53 5.25
C LEU A 8 -17.16 -2.41 4.23
N SER A 9 -16.34 -1.36 4.21
CA SER A 9 -16.28 -0.41 3.10
C SER A 9 -15.09 -0.76 2.21
N ILE A 10 -15.35 -0.97 0.92
CA ILE A 10 -14.31 -1.23 -0.09
C ILE A 10 -14.07 0.06 -0.85
N ILE A 11 -12.86 0.59 -0.75
CA ILE A 11 -12.45 1.88 -1.28
C ILE A 11 -11.71 1.67 -2.61
N ILE A 12 -12.23 2.26 -3.68
CA ILE A 12 -11.67 2.17 -5.04
C ILE A 12 -11.40 3.57 -5.56
N PRO A 13 -10.14 4.03 -5.59
CA PRO A 13 -9.77 5.26 -6.28
C PRO A 13 -9.86 5.05 -7.79
N VAL A 14 -10.51 5.97 -8.50
CA VAL A 14 -10.75 5.88 -9.95
C VAL A 14 -10.18 7.13 -10.62
N TYR A 15 -9.30 6.95 -11.61
CA TYR A 15 -8.81 8.04 -12.46
C TYR A 15 -8.34 7.53 -13.81
N ASN A 16 -9.10 7.81 -14.87
CA ASN A 16 -8.76 7.46 -16.26
C ASN A 16 -8.40 5.97 -16.43
N VAL A 17 -9.31 5.08 -16.03
CA VAL A 17 -9.14 3.61 -16.02
C VAL A 17 -10.30 2.88 -16.74
N MET A 18 -10.94 3.53 -17.69
CA MET A 18 -12.15 3.01 -18.36
C MET A 18 -11.98 1.58 -18.89
N ALA A 19 -10.81 1.23 -19.41
CA ALA A 19 -10.54 -0.09 -19.97
C ALA A 19 -10.53 -1.22 -18.91
N TYR A 20 -10.30 -0.87 -17.64
CA TYR A 20 -10.10 -1.84 -16.54
C TYR A 20 -11.24 -1.84 -15.52
N LEU A 21 -11.99 -0.73 -15.42
CA LEU A 21 -12.93 -0.49 -14.34
C LEU A 21 -14.08 -1.50 -14.29
N ARG A 22 -14.71 -1.81 -15.44
CA ARG A 22 -15.82 -2.77 -15.49
C ARG A 22 -15.43 -4.17 -14.99
N PRO A 23 -14.36 -4.81 -15.48
CA PRO A 23 -13.92 -6.10 -14.93
C PRO A 23 -13.61 -6.06 -13.43
N CYS A 24 -13.04 -4.96 -12.93
CA CYS A 24 -12.79 -4.76 -11.49
C CYS A 24 -14.11 -4.79 -10.70
N LEU A 25 -15.08 -3.98 -11.11
CA LEU A 25 -16.38 -3.85 -10.44
C LEU A 25 -17.20 -5.13 -10.56
N ASP A 26 -17.25 -5.76 -11.72
CA ASP A 26 -17.95 -7.03 -11.94
C ASP A 26 -17.40 -8.13 -11.04
N GLY A 27 -16.07 -8.27 -10.94
CA GLY A 27 -15.44 -9.24 -10.06
C GLY A 27 -15.76 -9.01 -8.59
N LEU A 28 -15.91 -7.75 -8.18
CA LEU A 28 -16.22 -7.40 -6.79
C LEU A 28 -17.72 -7.52 -6.45
N LEU A 29 -18.61 -7.17 -7.37
CA LEU A 29 -20.05 -7.12 -7.11
C LEU A 29 -20.75 -8.46 -7.34
N ASN A 30 -20.13 -9.39 -8.07
CA ASN A 30 -20.65 -10.75 -8.29
C ASN A 30 -20.13 -11.77 -7.23
N GLN A 31 -19.71 -11.29 -6.07
CA GLN A 31 -19.25 -12.12 -4.95
C GLN A 31 -20.41 -12.81 -4.21
N THR A 32 -20.14 -13.99 -3.67
CA THR A 32 -21.04 -14.57 -2.67
C THR A 32 -20.85 -13.86 -1.33
N CYS A 33 -21.85 -13.09 -0.91
CA CYS A 33 -21.83 -12.41 0.37
C CYS A 33 -22.34 -13.35 1.48
N PRO A 34 -21.57 -13.63 2.54
CA PRO A 34 -22.01 -14.47 3.64
C PRO A 34 -23.23 -13.88 4.36
N ALA A 35 -24.09 -14.75 4.92
CA ALA A 35 -25.23 -14.31 5.70
C ALA A 35 -24.79 -13.42 6.89
N GLY A 36 -25.48 -12.29 7.08
CA GLY A 36 -25.16 -11.33 8.13
C GLY A 36 -23.95 -10.44 7.86
N PHE A 37 -23.24 -10.63 6.73
CA PHE A 37 -22.16 -9.74 6.30
C PHE A 37 -22.72 -8.67 5.35
N SER A 38 -22.40 -7.42 5.61
CA SER A 38 -22.84 -6.29 4.78
C SER A 38 -21.63 -5.47 4.31
N TYR A 39 -21.67 -4.98 3.08
CA TYR A 39 -20.60 -4.16 2.54
C TYR A 39 -21.11 -3.02 1.68
N GLU A 40 -20.30 -2.00 1.54
CA GLU A 40 -20.43 -0.94 0.54
C GLU A 40 -19.16 -0.84 -0.32
N VAL A 41 -19.32 -0.29 -1.51
CA VAL A 41 -18.24 0.03 -2.44
C VAL A 41 -18.23 1.54 -2.67
N LEU A 42 -17.13 2.19 -2.34
CA LEU A 42 -16.93 3.62 -2.51
C LEU A 42 -16.02 3.86 -3.71
N LEU A 43 -16.60 4.32 -4.80
CA LEU A 43 -15.88 4.72 -6.02
C LEU A 43 -15.49 6.19 -5.89
N ALA A 44 -14.22 6.46 -5.60
CA ALA A 44 -13.69 7.82 -5.49
C ALA A 44 -13.12 8.26 -6.85
N ASP A 45 -13.98 8.88 -7.67
CA ASP A 45 -13.59 9.39 -8.98
C ASP A 45 -12.83 10.72 -8.83
N ASP A 46 -11.54 10.66 -9.08
CA ASP A 46 -10.58 11.75 -8.95
C ASP A 46 -10.52 12.64 -10.20
N GLY A 47 -11.70 12.98 -10.74
CA GLY A 47 -11.84 13.85 -11.90
C GLY A 47 -11.48 13.19 -13.23
N SER A 48 -11.96 11.98 -13.47
CA SER A 48 -11.74 11.24 -14.71
C SER A 48 -12.31 11.97 -15.94
N THR A 49 -11.60 11.90 -17.07
CA THR A 49 -11.95 12.51 -18.34
C THR A 49 -12.15 11.51 -19.48
N ASP A 50 -11.93 10.22 -19.24
CA ASP A 50 -11.98 9.13 -20.22
C ASP A 50 -13.31 8.37 -20.26
N GLY A 51 -14.30 8.79 -19.46
CA GLY A 51 -15.58 8.10 -19.29
C GLY A 51 -15.66 7.20 -18.05
N SER A 52 -14.59 7.03 -17.27
CA SER A 52 -14.60 6.25 -16.03
C SER A 52 -15.66 6.73 -15.04
N GLY A 53 -15.83 8.05 -14.89
CA GLY A 53 -16.86 8.63 -14.02
C GLY A 53 -18.30 8.24 -14.44
N ALA A 54 -18.57 8.16 -15.75
CA ALA A 54 -19.88 7.70 -16.23
C ALA A 54 -20.11 6.20 -15.92
N VAL A 55 -19.07 5.37 -15.99
CA VAL A 55 -19.13 3.97 -15.58
C VAL A 55 -19.42 3.87 -14.08
N CYS A 56 -18.78 4.68 -13.23
CA CYS A 56 -19.06 4.73 -11.81
C CYS A 56 -20.55 5.00 -11.53
N GLU A 57 -21.13 5.99 -12.19
CA GLU A 57 -22.55 6.35 -12.05
C GLU A 57 -23.49 5.24 -12.53
N GLU A 58 -23.13 4.53 -13.59
CA GLU A 58 -23.88 3.38 -14.09
C GLU A 58 -23.99 2.28 -13.00
N TYR A 59 -22.85 1.95 -12.38
CA TYR A 59 -22.80 0.94 -11.33
C TYR A 59 -23.53 1.38 -10.04
N ALA A 60 -23.44 2.64 -9.67
CA ALA A 60 -24.18 3.17 -8.52
C ALA A 60 -25.72 3.12 -8.73
N LYS A 61 -26.19 3.28 -9.96
CA LYS A 61 -27.61 3.11 -10.30
C LYS A 61 -28.05 1.64 -10.29
N ALA A 62 -27.17 0.73 -10.69
CA ALA A 62 -27.47 -0.70 -10.77
C ALA A 62 -27.35 -1.43 -9.42
N PHE A 63 -26.45 -0.99 -8.54
CA PHE A 63 -26.10 -1.68 -7.31
C PHE A 63 -26.24 -0.75 -6.10
N ARG A 64 -27.21 -1.00 -5.23
CA ARG A 64 -27.51 -0.17 -4.05
C ARG A 64 -26.36 0.01 -3.06
N GLN A 65 -25.41 -0.93 -3.03
CA GLN A 65 -24.23 -0.89 -2.18
C GLN A 65 -23.07 -0.08 -2.77
N VAL A 66 -23.21 0.44 -4.00
CA VAL A 66 -22.20 1.28 -4.65
C VAL A 66 -22.55 2.74 -4.45
N ARG A 67 -21.56 3.53 -4.03
CA ARG A 67 -21.64 4.98 -3.89
C ARG A 67 -20.49 5.63 -4.65
N VAL A 68 -20.77 6.71 -5.36
CA VAL A 68 -19.75 7.49 -6.09
C VAL A 68 -19.44 8.77 -5.34
N LEU A 69 -18.15 9.10 -5.27
CA LEU A 69 -17.63 10.33 -4.69
C LEU A 69 -16.81 11.05 -5.76
N HIS A 70 -17.39 12.03 -6.42
CA HIS A 70 -16.67 12.85 -7.39
C HIS A 70 -15.85 13.93 -6.70
N ARG A 71 -14.69 14.24 -7.29
CA ARG A 71 -13.81 15.33 -6.86
C ARG A 71 -13.01 15.89 -8.03
N GLU A 72 -12.41 17.06 -7.84
CA GLU A 72 -11.34 17.54 -8.70
C GLU A 72 -10.07 16.68 -8.49
N ASN A 73 -9.29 16.49 -9.56
CA ASN A 73 -8.08 15.66 -9.50
C ASN A 73 -7.10 16.17 -8.43
N GLY A 74 -6.83 15.33 -7.46
CA GLY A 74 -5.89 15.57 -6.36
C GLY A 74 -4.96 14.39 -6.10
N GLY A 75 -5.06 13.33 -6.91
CA GLY A 75 -4.26 12.12 -6.83
C GLY A 75 -4.88 11.03 -5.94
N GLN A 76 -4.35 9.84 -6.09
CA GLN A 76 -4.87 8.60 -5.50
C GLN A 76 -5.02 8.68 -3.97
N SER A 77 -4.06 9.30 -3.26
CA SER A 77 -4.12 9.51 -1.81
C SER A 77 -5.33 10.34 -1.40
N ALA A 78 -5.58 11.42 -2.11
CA ALA A 78 -6.68 12.33 -1.82
C ALA A 78 -8.03 11.66 -2.09
N ALA A 79 -8.14 10.86 -3.16
CA ALA A 79 -9.32 10.04 -3.43
C ALA A 79 -9.57 8.99 -2.33
N ARG A 80 -8.53 8.26 -1.91
CA ARG A 80 -8.63 7.31 -0.79
C ARG A 80 -9.04 8.00 0.51
N ASN A 81 -8.43 9.14 0.84
CA ASN A 81 -8.76 9.89 2.05
C ASN A 81 -10.21 10.40 2.06
N GLN A 82 -10.72 10.86 0.92
CA GLN A 82 -12.12 11.25 0.78
C GLN A 82 -13.05 10.05 1.06
N ALA A 83 -12.75 8.90 0.47
CA ALA A 83 -13.55 7.69 0.66
C ALA A 83 -13.47 7.16 2.10
N ILE A 84 -12.30 7.22 2.76
CA ILE A 84 -12.16 6.88 4.19
C ILE A 84 -13.08 7.74 5.06
N ARG A 85 -13.19 9.04 4.79
CA ARG A 85 -14.09 9.95 5.54
C ARG A 85 -15.56 9.60 5.32
N ALA A 86 -15.93 9.19 4.12
CA ALA A 86 -17.30 8.86 3.72
C ALA A 86 -17.72 7.43 4.07
N ALA A 87 -16.77 6.57 4.44
CA ALA A 87 -16.98 5.17 4.75
C ALA A 87 -17.84 4.98 6.01
N GLU A 88 -18.79 4.05 5.94
CA GLU A 88 -19.70 3.68 7.03
C GLU A 88 -19.35 2.31 7.64
N GLY A 89 -18.56 1.50 6.93
CA GLY A 89 -18.14 0.17 7.38
C GLY A 89 -17.26 0.21 8.62
N ALA A 90 -17.40 -0.80 9.47
CA ALA A 90 -16.52 -1.01 10.61
C ALA A 90 -15.05 -1.29 10.18
N TRP A 91 -14.89 -1.87 9.00
CA TRP A 91 -13.63 -2.19 8.37
C TRP A 91 -13.49 -1.50 7.01
N LEU A 92 -12.25 -1.23 6.61
CA LEU A 92 -11.89 -0.66 5.32
C LEU A 92 -10.98 -1.63 4.58
N ALA A 93 -11.26 -1.90 3.31
CA ALA A 93 -10.35 -2.55 2.38
C ALA A 93 -10.13 -1.66 1.16
N PHE A 94 -8.99 -1.81 0.49
CA PHE A 94 -8.62 -1.00 -0.67
C PHE A 94 -8.49 -1.90 -1.88
N VAL A 95 -9.00 -1.44 -3.03
CA VAL A 95 -8.86 -2.12 -4.32
C VAL A 95 -8.49 -1.07 -5.35
N ASP A 96 -7.41 -1.31 -6.10
CA ASP A 96 -7.06 -0.43 -7.21
C ASP A 96 -7.96 -0.74 -8.41
N SER A 97 -8.46 0.29 -9.07
CA SER A 97 -9.49 0.20 -10.11
C SER A 97 -9.08 -0.54 -11.39
N ASP A 98 -7.79 -0.82 -11.53
CA ASP A 98 -7.20 -1.58 -12.64
C ASP A 98 -6.85 -3.03 -12.28
N ASP A 99 -7.17 -3.48 -11.05
CA ASP A 99 -6.92 -4.82 -10.54
C ASP A 99 -8.23 -5.62 -10.35
N LEU A 100 -8.12 -6.87 -9.84
CA LEU A 100 -9.26 -7.75 -9.62
C LEU A 100 -9.21 -8.34 -8.20
N VAL A 101 -10.34 -8.89 -7.77
CA VAL A 101 -10.41 -9.72 -6.56
C VAL A 101 -10.89 -11.13 -6.90
N ARG A 102 -10.50 -12.10 -6.07
CA ARG A 102 -10.96 -13.48 -6.22
C ARG A 102 -12.42 -13.62 -5.82
N PRO A 103 -13.14 -14.62 -6.36
CA PRO A 103 -14.57 -14.85 -6.03
C PRO A 103 -14.84 -15.04 -4.53
N GLU A 104 -13.83 -15.50 -3.77
CA GLU A 104 -13.92 -15.76 -2.32
C GLU A 104 -13.56 -14.55 -1.45
N PHE A 105 -13.29 -13.38 -2.03
CA PHE A 105 -12.78 -12.21 -1.32
C PHE A 105 -13.63 -11.81 -0.12
N LEU A 106 -14.94 -11.62 -0.32
CA LEU A 106 -15.84 -11.23 0.75
C LEU A 106 -16.03 -12.35 1.79
N ALA A 107 -16.17 -13.60 1.35
CA ALA A 107 -16.36 -14.73 2.23
C ALA A 107 -15.14 -14.98 3.13
N ALA A 108 -13.95 -14.89 2.57
CA ALA A 108 -12.71 -15.05 3.31
C ALA A 108 -12.49 -13.90 4.31
N LEU A 109 -12.71 -12.65 3.90
CA LEU A 109 -12.61 -11.52 4.82
C LEU A 109 -13.63 -11.58 5.93
N ALA A 110 -14.88 -11.98 5.66
CA ALA A 110 -15.91 -12.12 6.70
C ALA A 110 -15.47 -13.06 7.84
N GLY A 111 -14.69 -14.09 7.53
CA GLY A 111 -14.11 -14.99 8.54
C GLY A 111 -13.03 -14.36 9.41
N GLU A 112 -12.39 -13.28 8.93
CA GLU A 112 -11.23 -12.68 9.56
C GLU A 112 -11.49 -11.32 10.21
N LEU A 113 -12.53 -10.58 9.78
CA LEU A 113 -12.87 -9.24 10.31
C LEU A 113 -13.58 -9.39 11.67
N LYS A 114 -12.83 -9.63 12.73
CA LYS A 114 -13.31 -9.88 14.09
C LYS A 114 -13.01 -8.72 15.02
N ASP A 115 -13.85 -8.54 16.04
CA ASP A 115 -13.63 -7.58 17.11
C ASP A 115 -12.27 -7.81 17.79
N GLY A 116 -11.65 -6.71 18.25
CA GLY A 116 -10.34 -6.75 18.88
C GLY A 116 -9.15 -6.83 17.92
N ARG A 117 -9.38 -6.92 16.61
CA ARG A 117 -8.33 -6.81 15.59
C ARG A 117 -8.24 -5.39 15.04
N ASP A 118 -7.03 -4.90 14.80
CA ASP A 118 -6.79 -3.60 14.16
C ASP A 118 -6.58 -3.76 12.65
N VAL A 119 -5.85 -4.83 12.25
CA VAL A 119 -5.46 -5.07 10.85
C VAL A 119 -5.62 -6.56 10.50
N VAL A 120 -6.12 -6.82 9.32
CA VAL A 120 -6.09 -8.14 8.67
C VAL A 120 -5.29 -8.02 7.38
N LEU A 121 -4.25 -8.83 7.24
CA LEU A 121 -3.42 -8.90 6.04
C LEU A 121 -3.88 -10.09 5.19
N TYR A 122 -3.82 -9.95 3.87
CA TYR A 122 -4.12 -11.04 2.95
C TYR A 122 -3.16 -11.07 1.76
N ASN A 123 -3.12 -12.20 1.07
CA ASN A 123 -2.20 -12.39 -0.02
C ASN A 123 -2.76 -11.94 -1.37
N SER A 124 -1.85 -11.73 -2.30
CA SER A 124 -2.16 -11.39 -3.69
C SER A 124 -1.45 -12.32 -4.66
N TYR A 125 -2.08 -12.51 -5.79
CA TYR A 125 -1.58 -13.23 -6.94
C TYR A 125 -1.13 -12.20 -8.00
N SER A 126 0.05 -12.39 -8.60
CA SER A 126 0.55 -11.58 -9.70
C SER A 126 0.24 -12.28 -11.03
N THR A 127 -0.30 -11.56 -11.99
CA THR A 127 -0.60 -12.14 -13.31
C THR A 127 0.62 -12.30 -14.22
N ARG A 128 1.72 -11.57 -13.93
CA ARG A 128 2.95 -11.63 -14.74
C ARG A 128 3.68 -12.95 -14.59
N ASP A 129 3.92 -13.36 -13.37
CA ASP A 129 4.71 -14.55 -13.03
C ASP A 129 3.86 -15.68 -12.44
N GLU A 130 2.54 -15.49 -12.43
CA GLU A 130 1.57 -16.47 -11.95
C GLU A 130 1.86 -17.00 -10.55
N THR A 131 2.35 -16.11 -9.66
CA THR A 131 2.78 -16.47 -8.31
C THR A 131 2.15 -15.62 -7.23
N ILE A 132 2.21 -16.10 -5.99
CA ILE A 132 1.95 -15.30 -4.78
C ILE A 132 3.27 -14.70 -4.33
N ARG A 133 3.45 -13.40 -4.54
CA ARG A 133 4.68 -12.69 -4.15
C ARG A 133 4.67 -12.34 -2.66
N ALA A 134 5.82 -12.54 -1.98
CA ALA A 134 6.01 -12.20 -0.58
C ALA A 134 4.79 -12.58 0.28
N PRO A 135 4.42 -13.88 0.37
CA PRO A 135 3.19 -14.29 1.03
C PRO A 135 3.24 -14.02 2.54
N PHE A 136 2.16 -13.50 3.08
CA PHE A 136 1.92 -13.54 4.51
C PHE A 136 1.57 -14.96 4.93
N ARG A 137 2.10 -15.41 6.07
CA ARG A 137 1.82 -16.71 6.68
C ARG A 137 1.39 -16.53 8.11
N ALA A 138 0.37 -17.25 8.55
CA ALA A 138 -0.10 -17.19 9.93
C ALA A 138 1.02 -17.51 10.93
N ALA A 139 1.91 -18.43 10.58
CA ALA A 139 3.08 -18.76 11.39
C ALA A 139 4.03 -17.58 11.65
N GLN A 140 4.04 -16.55 10.80
CA GLN A 140 4.83 -15.32 11.01
C GLN A 140 4.27 -14.47 12.15
N PHE A 141 3.00 -14.65 12.50
CA PHE A 141 2.27 -13.91 13.53
C PHE A 141 1.97 -14.78 14.76
N ALA A 142 2.47 -16.02 14.82
CA ALA A 142 2.20 -16.95 15.92
C ALA A 142 2.62 -16.39 17.28
N ASP A 143 3.73 -15.64 17.32
CA ASP A 143 4.26 -14.99 18.51
C ASP A 143 3.80 -13.51 18.63
N GLY A 144 2.77 -13.13 17.87
CA GLY A 144 2.17 -11.80 17.88
C GLY A 144 2.82 -10.81 16.92
N LEU A 145 2.18 -9.62 16.84
CA LEU A 145 2.59 -8.57 15.91
C LEU A 145 4.00 -8.04 16.19
N ASP A 146 4.37 -7.86 17.46
CA ASP A 146 5.68 -7.31 17.82
C ASP A 146 6.84 -8.21 17.35
N GLU A 147 6.66 -9.53 17.42
CA GLU A 147 7.66 -10.46 16.90
C GLU A 147 7.71 -10.42 15.37
N TYR A 148 6.56 -10.32 14.69
CA TYR A 148 6.54 -10.13 13.26
C TYR A 148 7.29 -8.84 12.84
N LEU A 149 7.03 -7.70 13.51
CA LEU A 149 7.74 -6.45 13.24
C LEU A 149 9.25 -6.58 13.48
N ARG A 150 9.67 -7.27 14.56
CA ARG A 150 11.08 -7.54 14.85
C ARG A 150 11.75 -8.33 13.72
N ARG A 151 11.09 -9.34 13.19
CA ARG A 151 11.60 -10.12 12.04
C ARG A 151 11.63 -9.32 10.75
N CYS A 152 10.68 -8.41 10.52
CA CYS A 152 10.72 -7.49 9.37
C CYS A 152 11.97 -6.59 9.36
N ILE A 153 12.56 -6.28 10.51
CA ILE A 153 13.80 -5.49 10.57
C ILE A 153 14.96 -6.21 9.87
N VAL A 154 15.00 -7.56 9.95
CA VAL A 154 16.15 -8.35 9.53
C VAL A 154 15.86 -9.36 8.42
N GLU A 155 14.72 -10.06 8.49
CA GLU A 155 14.47 -11.29 7.73
C GLU A 155 13.40 -11.13 6.65
N TYR A 156 12.28 -10.47 6.96
CA TYR A 156 11.12 -10.51 6.10
C TYR A 156 11.08 -9.35 5.10
N PRO A 157 10.67 -9.63 3.85
CA PRO A 157 10.31 -8.57 2.94
C PRO A 157 9.06 -7.87 3.49
N PHE A 158 9.10 -6.55 3.53
CA PHE A 158 7.96 -5.75 3.90
C PHE A 158 7.20 -5.33 2.64
N VAL A 159 5.88 -5.57 2.63
CA VAL A 159 5.02 -5.26 1.48
C VAL A 159 4.26 -3.98 1.75
N THR A 160 4.48 -2.98 0.92
CA THR A 160 3.83 -1.67 0.97
C THR A 160 2.70 -1.59 -0.07
N ALA A 161 1.63 -2.33 0.14
CA ALA A 161 0.49 -2.37 -0.78
C ALA A 161 -0.81 -2.30 0.01
N PRO A 162 -1.49 -1.14 0.07
CA PRO A 162 -2.71 -0.94 0.85
C PRO A 162 -3.81 -1.95 0.51
N TRP A 163 -3.86 -2.40 -0.74
CA TRP A 163 -4.80 -3.41 -1.23
C TRP A 163 -4.51 -4.85 -0.72
N ARG A 164 -3.56 -5.01 0.21
CA ARG A 164 -3.34 -6.26 0.99
C ARG A 164 -3.76 -6.10 2.45
N TYR A 165 -4.43 -5.01 2.80
CA TYR A 165 -4.83 -4.66 4.16
C TYR A 165 -6.34 -4.49 4.23
N ALA A 166 -6.98 -5.13 5.20
CA ALA A 166 -8.23 -4.68 5.75
C ALA A 166 -7.94 -4.05 7.12
N VAL A 167 -8.39 -2.82 7.35
CA VAL A 167 -8.06 -2.05 8.54
C VAL A 167 -9.33 -1.65 9.26
N ARG A 168 -9.37 -1.82 10.58
CA ARG A 168 -10.51 -1.37 11.39
C ARG A 168 -10.62 0.15 11.30
N ARG A 169 -11.77 0.64 10.83
CA ARG A 169 -11.99 2.06 10.54
C ARG A 169 -11.76 2.95 11.76
N GLN A 170 -12.30 2.56 12.91
CA GLN A 170 -12.11 3.32 14.15
C GLN A 170 -10.63 3.47 14.52
N PHE A 171 -9.85 2.39 14.45
CA PHE A 171 -8.41 2.42 14.69
C PHE A 171 -7.71 3.41 13.75
N LEU A 172 -8.01 3.35 12.44
CA LEU A 172 -7.41 4.25 11.46
C LEU A 172 -7.71 5.72 11.76
N MET A 173 -8.97 6.03 12.10
CA MET A 173 -9.40 7.38 12.44
C MET A 173 -8.76 7.90 13.74
N GLU A 174 -8.75 7.09 14.82
CA GLU A 174 -8.18 7.44 16.12
C GLU A 174 -6.67 7.67 16.05
N GLN A 175 -5.96 6.92 15.18
CA GLN A 175 -4.53 7.06 15.00
C GLN A 175 -4.15 8.13 13.95
N GLY A 176 -5.13 8.73 13.27
CA GLY A 176 -4.89 9.74 12.24
C GLY A 176 -4.10 9.23 11.05
N LEU A 177 -4.32 7.98 10.64
CA LEU A 177 -3.56 7.28 9.60
C LEU A 177 -4.10 7.59 8.20
N TRP A 178 -3.82 8.80 7.73
CA TRP A 178 -4.19 9.26 6.39
C TRP A 178 -3.10 8.96 5.37
N PHE A 179 -3.47 8.76 4.12
CA PHE A 179 -2.53 8.73 3.01
C PHE A 179 -1.92 10.11 2.79
N HIS A 180 -0.63 10.19 2.55
CA HIS A 180 0.07 11.43 2.25
C HIS A 180 -0.33 11.91 0.85
N GLU A 181 -1.03 13.05 0.77
CA GLU A 181 -1.53 13.58 -0.48
C GLU A 181 -0.42 14.28 -1.29
N GLY A 182 -0.55 14.25 -2.62
CA GLY A 182 0.36 14.94 -3.53
C GLY A 182 1.68 14.21 -3.84
N ILE A 183 1.96 13.07 -3.22
CA ILE A 183 3.19 12.32 -3.45
C ILE A 183 2.93 10.99 -4.19
N TYR A 184 3.99 10.44 -4.79
CA TYR A 184 4.07 9.02 -5.16
C TYR A 184 4.72 8.21 -4.03
N HIS A 185 4.40 6.92 -3.96
CA HIS A 185 4.89 6.00 -2.92
C HIS A 185 4.34 6.31 -1.51
N GLU A 186 3.13 6.86 -1.46
CA GLU A 186 2.36 7.06 -0.23
C GLU A 186 2.16 5.76 0.56
N ASP A 187 2.10 4.64 -0.17
CA ASP A 187 2.01 3.28 0.37
C ASP A 187 3.24 2.89 1.19
N CYS A 188 4.44 3.32 0.75
CA CYS A 188 5.70 3.12 1.47
C CYS A 188 5.75 3.88 2.80
N GLU A 189 4.91 4.89 2.98
CA GLU A 189 4.72 5.60 4.25
C GLU A 189 3.57 5.02 5.05
N TRP A 190 2.40 4.87 4.42
CA TRP A 190 1.15 4.52 5.09
C TRP A 190 1.18 3.11 5.69
N CYS A 191 1.59 2.09 4.92
CA CYS A 191 1.60 0.70 5.39
C CYS A 191 2.49 0.48 6.62
N PRO A 192 3.75 1.00 6.70
CA PRO A 192 4.55 0.90 7.90
C PRO A 192 3.92 1.59 9.11
N LYS A 193 3.33 2.78 8.92
CA LYS A 193 2.65 3.51 10.01
C LYS A 193 1.46 2.72 10.56
N VAL A 194 0.65 2.12 9.68
CA VAL A 194 -0.48 1.28 10.09
C VAL A 194 -0.01 0.12 10.96
N LEU A 195 1.00 -0.63 10.52
CA LEU A 195 1.50 -1.77 11.30
C LEU A 195 2.20 -1.35 12.59
N ALA A 196 2.96 -0.26 12.59
CA ALA A 196 3.64 0.22 13.80
C ALA A 196 2.65 0.71 14.86
N ARG A 197 1.49 1.24 14.48
CA ARG A 197 0.47 1.71 15.41
C ARG A 197 -0.54 0.65 15.82
N ALA A 198 -0.67 -0.42 15.04
CA ALA A 198 -1.55 -1.52 15.38
C ALA A 198 -1.08 -2.25 16.66
N LYS A 199 -2.04 -2.68 17.45
CA LYS A 199 -1.81 -3.58 18.60
C LYS A 199 -1.98 -5.03 18.21
N THR A 200 -2.85 -5.28 17.24
CA THR A 200 -3.18 -6.63 16.79
C THR A 200 -3.21 -6.71 15.28
N ALA A 201 -2.70 -7.81 14.74
CA ALA A 201 -2.84 -8.15 13.34
C ALA A 201 -3.18 -9.63 13.17
N ALA A 202 -3.91 -9.94 12.10
CA ALA A 202 -4.19 -11.30 11.67
C ALA A 202 -3.86 -11.46 10.19
N VAL A 203 -3.78 -12.71 9.74
CA VAL A 203 -3.45 -13.03 8.34
C VAL A 203 -4.50 -13.99 7.79
N CYS A 204 -5.10 -13.62 6.67
CA CYS A 204 -5.75 -14.54 5.75
C CYS A 204 -4.71 -15.01 4.74
N GLU A 205 -4.32 -16.28 4.79
CA GLU A 205 -3.28 -16.82 3.91
C GLU A 205 -3.73 -16.97 2.44
N GLN A 206 -5.01 -16.83 2.17
CA GLN A 206 -5.55 -16.91 0.82
C GLN A 206 -5.09 -15.71 -0.02
N ALA A 207 -4.81 -15.98 -1.31
CA ALA A 207 -4.51 -14.94 -2.28
C ALA A 207 -5.83 -14.36 -2.80
N LEU A 208 -6.35 -13.36 -2.09
CA LEU A 208 -7.66 -12.76 -2.35
C LEU A 208 -7.64 -11.68 -3.44
N TYR A 209 -6.50 -11.08 -3.66
CA TYR A 209 -6.30 -9.99 -4.61
C TYR A 209 -5.54 -10.46 -5.85
N VAL A 210 -5.90 -9.97 -7.02
CA VAL A 210 -5.23 -10.29 -8.29
C VAL A 210 -4.61 -9.02 -8.86
N TYR A 211 -3.31 -8.88 -8.67
CA TYR A 211 -2.54 -7.77 -9.20
C TYR A 211 -2.25 -8.00 -10.69
N ARG A 212 -2.82 -7.14 -11.54
CA ARG A 212 -2.65 -7.23 -12.99
C ARG A 212 -1.40 -6.49 -13.43
N ASP A 213 -0.25 -7.11 -13.36
CA ASP A 213 1.05 -6.52 -13.70
C ASP A 213 1.63 -7.02 -15.04
N ALA A 214 0.86 -7.78 -15.83
CA ALA A 214 1.27 -8.22 -17.17
C ALA A 214 1.33 -7.03 -18.15
N PRO A 215 2.42 -6.91 -18.94
CA PRO A 215 2.66 -5.74 -19.80
C PRO A 215 1.75 -5.64 -21.03
N GLU A 216 0.95 -6.65 -21.31
CA GLU A 216 0.24 -6.83 -22.58
C GLU A 216 -0.88 -5.81 -22.87
N GLN A 217 -1.21 -4.93 -21.93
CA GLN A 217 -2.38 -4.07 -22.04
C GLN A 217 -2.08 -2.57 -21.97
N GLY A 218 -0.84 -2.15 -22.23
CA GLY A 218 -0.51 -0.70 -22.25
C GLY A 218 -0.70 0.00 -20.91
N ARG A 219 -0.69 -0.75 -19.79
CA ARG A 219 -0.83 -0.21 -18.45
C ARG A 219 0.31 0.76 -18.17
N ASP A 220 -0.01 2.00 -17.91
CA ASP A 220 0.94 3.03 -17.53
C ASP A 220 1.33 2.88 -16.04
N SER A 221 2.10 1.83 -15.76
CA SER A 221 2.62 1.61 -14.41
C SER A 221 3.46 2.79 -13.95
N THR A 222 3.10 3.36 -12.81
CA THR A 222 3.89 4.46 -12.18
C THR A 222 5.35 4.07 -12.02
N CYS A 223 5.64 2.79 -11.77
CA CYS A 223 6.98 2.28 -11.54
C CYS A 223 7.84 2.23 -12.80
N MET A 224 7.26 2.00 -13.97
CA MET A 224 7.99 1.76 -15.21
C MET A 224 8.11 3.00 -16.11
N ASN A 225 7.33 4.05 -15.87
CA ASN A 225 7.32 5.25 -16.73
C ASN A 225 8.42 6.24 -16.34
N PRO A 226 9.47 6.45 -17.19
CA PRO A 226 10.55 7.39 -16.92
C PRO A 226 10.08 8.85 -16.73
N ALA A 227 8.98 9.25 -17.38
CA ALA A 227 8.43 10.60 -17.23
C ALA A 227 7.98 10.91 -15.79
N ARG A 228 7.77 9.88 -14.97
CA ARG A 228 7.36 10.01 -13.57
C ARG A 228 8.53 9.97 -12.58
N TRP A 229 9.77 9.77 -13.03
CA TRP A 229 10.93 9.62 -12.14
C TRP A 229 11.15 10.82 -11.20
N ALA A 230 10.96 12.04 -11.69
CA ALA A 230 11.10 13.24 -10.86
C ALA A 230 10.12 13.24 -9.69
N LYS A 231 8.83 12.97 -9.94
CA LYS A 231 7.80 12.86 -8.89
C LYS A 231 8.05 11.69 -7.95
N ARG A 232 8.58 10.57 -8.45
CA ARG A 232 8.94 9.41 -7.60
C ARG A 232 10.11 9.73 -6.68
N LEU A 233 11.14 10.42 -7.18
CA LEU A 233 12.28 10.88 -6.37
C LEU A 233 11.83 11.84 -5.27
N ASP A 234 10.95 12.77 -5.61
CA ASP A 234 10.35 13.70 -4.65
C ASP A 234 9.52 12.95 -3.61
N GLY A 235 8.65 12.03 -4.03
CA GLY A 235 7.86 11.20 -3.13
C GLY A 235 8.70 10.46 -2.10
N PHE A 236 9.72 9.72 -2.52
CA PHE A 236 10.63 9.09 -1.55
C PHE A 236 11.38 10.12 -0.68
N GLY A 237 11.66 11.31 -1.21
CA GLY A 237 12.24 12.42 -0.46
C GLY A 237 11.36 12.89 0.70
N GLN A 238 10.04 12.73 0.59
CA GLN A 238 9.08 13.06 1.62
C GLN A 238 8.77 11.86 2.53
N VAL A 239 8.70 10.64 1.99
CA VAL A 239 8.45 9.40 2.76
C VAL A 239 9.55 9.14 3.80
N VAL A 240 10.82 9.31 3.45
CA VAL A 240 11.94 9.03 4.37
C VAL A 240 11.87 9.88 5.64
N PRO A 241 11.80 11.23 5.59
CA PRO A 241 11.68 12.02 6.80
C PRO A 241 10.37 11.78 7.55
N ALA A 242 9.25 11.50 6.87
CA ALA A 242 7.98 11.19 7.51
C ALA A 242 8.06 9.90 8.36
N LEU A 243 8.72 8.85 7.86
CA LEU A 243 8.93 7.61 8.62
C LEU A 243 9.94 7.80 9.77
N LYS A 244 10.96 8.63 9.60
CA LYS A 244 11.90 8.99 10.69
C LYS A 244 11.18 9.77 11.80
N ALA A 245 10.32 10.71 11.44
CA ALA A 245 9.48 11.46 12.39
C ALA A 245 8.52 10.53 13.14
N GLU A 246 7.87 9.59 12.43
CA GLU A 246 7.02 8.58 13.05
C GLU A 246 7.81 7.68 14.00
N ALA A 247 9.02 7.26 13.64
CA ALA A 247 9.90 6.46 14.49
C ALA A 247 10.29 7.18 15.79
N ALA A 248 10.37 8.51 15.79
CA ALA A 248 10.65 9.31 16.99
C ALA A 248 9.50 9.22 18.01
N ALA A 249 8.25 9.06 17.59
CA ALA A 249 7.11 8.86 18.47
C ALA A 249 7.19 7.51 19.25
N PHE A 250 7.99 6.57 18.78
CA PHE A 250 8.23 5.28 19.42
C PHE A 250 9.60 5.20 20.11
N ALA A 251 10.10 6.30 20.70
CA ALA A 251 11.41 6.36 21.33
C ALA A 251 11.62 5.27 22.41
N ASN A 252 10.58 4.92 23.14
CA ASN A 252 10.57 3.91 24.20
C ASN A 252 10.16 2.51 23.72
N ASP A 253 9.87 2.32 22.42
CA ASP A 253 9.54 1.04 21.82
C ASP A 253 10.57 0.69 20.74
N PRO A 254 11.61 -0.07 21.07
CA PRO A 254 12.70 -0.35 20.14
C PRO A 254 12.26 -1.19 18.93
N VAL A 255 11.18 -1.99 19.06
CA VAL A 255 10.67 -2.83 17.98
C VAL A 255 9.98 -1.96 16.92
N ARG A 256 8.98 -1.16 17.32
CA ARG A 256 8.26 -0.27 16.40
C ARG A 256 9.16 0.78 15.80
N ARG A 257 10.01 1.38 16.63
CA ARG A 257 11.03 2.33 16.16
C ARG A 257 11.97 1.70 15.14
N GLY A 258 12.51 0.51 15.44
CA GLY A 258 13.41 -0.22 14.53
C GLY A 258 12.73 -0.59 13.21
N PHE A 259 11.48 -1.04 13.26
CA PHE A 259 10.69 -1.36 12.08
C PHE A 259 10.45 -0.13 11.16
N LEU A 260 10.09 1.03 11.74
CA LEU A 260 9.91 2.26 10.98
C LEU A 260 11.21 2.77 10.37
N LEU A 261 12.33 2.70 11.12
CA LEU A 261 13.65 3.06 10.59
C LEU A 261 14.12 2.10 9.49
N ARG A 262 13.78 0.81 9.60
CA ARG A 262 14.00 -0.15 8.51
C ARG A 262 13.19 0.20 7.27
N SER A 263 11.93 0.58 7.43
CA SER A 263 11.07 1.01 6.33
C SER A 263 11.59 2.29 5.67
N ALA A 264 12.03 3.26 6.47
CA ALA A 264 12.70 4.46 5.97
C ALA A 264 13.99 4.14 5.19
N ALA A 265 14.78 3.17 5.67
CA ALA A 265 16.01 2.74 5.00
C ALA A 265 15.73 2.07 3.64
N LEU A 266 14.65 1.29 3.53
CA LEU A 266 14.21 0.71 2.26
C LEU A 266 13.74 1.78 1.28
N ALA A 267 12.93 2.74 1.72
CA ALA A 267 12.51 3.88 0.90
C ALA A 267 13.72 4.72 0.44
N TRP A 268 14.68 4.96 1.33
CA TRP A 268 15.92 5.64 1.00
C TRP A 268 16.76 4.87 -0.02
N GLN A 269 16.88 3.56 0.11
CA GLN A 269 17.54 2.71 -0.88
C GLN A 269 16.89 2.86 -2.26
N GLN A 270 15.56 2.79 -2.34
CA GLN A 270 14.83 2.96 -3.61
C GLN A 270 15.08 4.35 -4.22
N ARG A 271 15.07 5.40 -3.41
CA ARG A 271 15.40 6.75 -3.86
C ARG A 271 16.80 6.84 -4.47
N LEU A 272 17.81 6.27 -3.82
CA LEU A 272 19.19 6.26 -4.32
C LEU A 272 19.32 5.46 -5.63
N ILE A 273 18.70 4.28 -5.72
CA ILE A 273 18.70 3.45 -6.93
C ILE A 273 18.03 4.20 -8.09
N LEU A 274 16.88 4.81 -7.84
CA LEU A 274 16.15 5.58 -8.85
C LEU A 274 16.94 6.82 -9.30
N ALA A 275 17.57 7.55 -8.38
CA ALA A 275 18.39 8.71 -8.68
C ALA A 275 19.63 8.32 -9.52
N ALA A 276 20.22 7.16 -9.22
CA ALA A 276 21.33 6.63 -10.03
C ALA A 276 20.85 6.25 -11.45
N ALA A 277 19.67 5.66 -11.58
CA ALA A 277 19.05 5.33 -12.87
C ALA A 277 18.74 6.60 -13.69
N ALA A 278 18.26 7.65 -13.03
CA ALA A 278 17.94 8.94 -13.65
C ALA A 278 19.14 9.85 -13.90
N GLY A 279 20.36 9.45 -13.53
CA GLY A 279 21.55 10.30 -13.61
C GLY A 279 21.59 11.46 -12.59
N LYS A 280 20.68 11.47 -11.61
CA LYS A 280 20.47 12.56 -10.64
C LYS A 280 21.14 12.36 -9.28
N LEU A 281 21.91 11.29 -9.12
CA LEU A 281 22.52 10.94 -7.83
C LEU A 281 23.44 12.05 -7.27
N ALA A 282 24.06 12.85 -8.16
CA ALA A 282 24.89 13.98 -7.75
C ALA A 282 24.07 15.13 -7.16
N GLU A 283 22.87 15.36 -7.68
CA GLU A 283 21.97 16.44 -7.24
C GLU A 283 21.48 16.19 -5.81
N ILE A 284 21.08 14.95 -5.51
CA ILE A 284 20.52 14.59 -4.20
C ILE A 284 21.58 14.23 -3.15
N ALA A 285 22.83 14.00 -3.53
CA ALA A 285 23.86 13.45 -2.64
C ALA A 285 24.13 14.28 -1.37
N ARG A 286 23.92 15.60 -1.40
CA ARG A 286 24.07 16.47 -0.23
C ARG A 286 22.93 16.25 0.77
N GLU A 287 21.70 16.21 0.29
CA GLU A 287 20.49 15.96 1.10
C GLU A 287 20.56 14.58 1.73
N GLU A 288 21.02 13.60 0.96
CA GLU A 288 21.10 12.21 1.39
C GLU A 288 22.15 11.95 2.48
N THR A 289 23.06 12.87 2.71
CA THR A 289 24.02 12.77 3.81
C THR A 289 23.32 12.77 5.18
N ALA A 290 22.19 13.45 5.31
CA ALA A 290 21.35 13.46 6.51
C ALA A 290 20.71 12.10 6.85
N ASN A 291 20.73 11.16 5.92
CA ASN A 291 20.12 9.81 6.10
C ASN A 291 21.16 8.71 6.41
N ARG A 292 22.41 9.09 6.71
CA ARG A 292 23.48 8.11 7.04
C ARG A 292 23.19 7.28 8.30
N ASP A 293 22.39 7.79 9.22
CA ASP A 293 21.90 7.05 10.38
C ASP A 293 21.08 5.81 9.97
N LEU A 294 20.46 5.81 8.80
CA LEU A 294 19.72 4.68 8.26
C LEU A 294 20.62 3.53 7.75
N LEU A 295 21.95 3.72 7.65
CA LEU A 295 22.88 2.65 7.24
C LEU A 295 22.80 1.41 8.14
N ALA A 296 22.47 1.58 9.42
CA ALA A 296 22.30 0.46 10.35
C ALA A 296 21.09 -0.42 9.98
N TYR A 297 20.12 0.15 9.27
CA TYR A 297 18.85 -0.48 8.90
C TYR A 297 18.77 -0.87 7.41
N THR A 298 19.78 -0.54 6.60
CA THR A 298 19.80 -0.91 5.18
C THR A 298 20.02 -2.42 5.00
N PRO A 299 19.54 -3.03 3.89
CA PRO A 299 19.91 -4.38 3.53
C PRO A 299 21.42 -4.56 3.52
N LYS A 300 21.92 -5.68 4.06
CA LYS A 300 23.38 -5.93 4.29
C LYS A 300 24.22 -5.64 3.04
N ARG A 301 23.80 -6.14 1.86
CA ARG A 301 24.53 -5.96 0.60
C ARG A 301 24.60 -4.50 0.18
N PHE A 302 23.46 -3.79 0.25
CA PHE A 302 23.41 -2.36 -0.10
C PHE A 302 24.23 -1.51 0.88
N GLY A 303 24.04 -1.74 2.19
CA GLY A 303 24.81 -1.05 3.24
C GLY A 303 26.31 -1.29 3.12
N LEU A 304 26.76 -2.49 2.73
CA LEU A 304 28.18 -2.78 2.49
C LEU A 304 28.70 -1.96 1.31
N CYS A 305 28.00 -1.91 0.18
CA CYS A 305 28.40 -1.10 -0.97
C CYS A 305 28.51 0.38 -0.62
N LEU A 306 27.56 0.92 0.15
CA LEU A 306 27.59 2.32 0.58
C LEU A 306 28.77 2.61 1.52
N ARG A 307 29.13 1.69 2.42
CA ARG A 307 30.30 1.83 3.32
C ARG A 307 31.62 1.78 2.55
N LEU A 308 31.73 0.90 1.56
CA LEU A 308 32.96 0.70 0.80
C LEU A 308 33.26 1.83 -0.21
N ALA A 309 32.22 2.34 -0.87
CA ALA A 309 32.41 3.26 -2.00
C ALA A 309 31.63 4.59 -1.85
N GLY A 310 31.06 4.86 -0.67
CA GLY A 310 30.24 6.04 -0.41
C GLY A 310 28.88 6.02 -1.15
N LEU A 311 28.10 7.08 -1.02
CA LEU A 311 26.73 7.11 -1.57
C LEU A 311 26.68 6.91 -3.10
N ARG A 312 27.54 7.61 -3.85
CA ARG A 312 27.57 7.54 -5.31
C ARG A 312 28.13 6.22 -5.82
N GLY A 313 29.36 5.90 -5.42
CA GLY A 313 30.03 4.68 -5.86
C GLY A 313 29.36 3.42 -5.36
N GLY A 314 28.89 3.42 -4.12
CA GLY A 314 28.21 2.27 -3.51
C GLY A 314 26.88 1.97 -4.17
N THR A 315 26.04 2.98 -4.49
CA THR A 315 24.79 2.77 -5.21
C THR A 315 25.04 2.24 -6.62
N GLN A 316 26.03 2.79 -7.34
CA GLN A 316 26.41 2.30 -8.67
C GLN A 316 26.98 0.87 -8.61
N LEU A 317 27.84 0.58 -7.61
CA LEU A 317 28.38 -0.76 -7.39
C LEU A 317 27.25 -1.77 -7.10
N TYR A 318 26.31 -1.42 -6.22
CA TYR A 318 25.18 -2.28 -5.91
C TYR A 318 24.35 -2.58 -7.16
N ARG A 319 24.00 -1.57 -7.98
CA ARG A 319 23.28 -1.76 -9.24
C ARG A 319 24.04 -2.67 -10.22
N LYS A 320 25.36 -2.52 -10.31
CA LYS A 320 26.19 -3.34 -11.20
C LYS A 320 26.25 -4.80 -10.78
N LEU A 321 26.29 -5.08 -9.48
CA LEU A 321 26.48 -6.44 -8.94
C LEU A 321 25.16 -7.19 -8.72
N TRP A 322 24.09 -6.48 -8.37
CA TRP A 322 22.81 -7.06 -7.98
C TRP A 322 21.63 -6.30 -8.59
N GLY A 323 21.85 -5.62 -9.72
CA GLY A 323 20.89 -4.70 -10.33
C GLY A 323 19.51 -5.28 -10.46
N GLU A 324 18.56 -4.60 -9.83
CA GLU A 324 17.15 -4.74 -10.16
C GLU A 324 16.90 -3.96 -11.45
N HIS A 325 16.42 -4.65 -12.46
CA HIS A 325 15.97 -4.07 -13.72
C HIS A 325 14.62 -3.37 -13.56
#